data_c4da569ce875b7899a5b5b193695a8d2
#
_entry.id   c4da569ce875b7899a5b5b193695a8d2
#
_cell.length_a   1.000
_cell.length_b   1.000
_cell.length_c   1.000
_cell.angle_alpha   90.00
_cell.angle_beta   90.00
_cell.angle_gamma   90.00
#
_symmetry.space_group_name_H-M   'P 1'
#
loop_
_entity.id
_entity.type
_entity.pdbx_description
1 polymer ?
#
loop_
_entity_poly.entity_id
_entity_poly.type
_entity_poly.pdbx_seq_one_letter_code
_entity_poly.pdbx_strand_id
1 'polypeptide(L)'
;MHDLPQKGKALCFLYHVAHPRDFGVAVVNDSGSIVEIVEKPEKFISSLAIPGLYFLPANAPETAAKLPTSKRGEIEITDLLRIYLNQNNLSGIRVSRGNTWLDLGSAESISKASSMVQVIQNNQGLLVGSPEEAAFNAGFLSKNLALNNLSNLTDTSYVALLREVLSEDTI
;
A
#
# COMPACT_ATOMS: atom_id res chain seq x y z
N MET A 1 3.39 -7.82 15.38
CA MET A 1 3.93 -6.50 14.96
C MET A 1 5.04 -6.80 13.99
N HIS A 2 4.87 -6.55 12.68
CA HIS A 2 5.99 -6.68 11.75
C HIS A 2 6.90 -5.49 11.99
N ASP A 3 8.18 -5.76 12.25
CA ASP A 3 9.16 -4.71 12.45
C ASP A 3 9.23 -3.84 11.19
N LEU A 4 9.07 -2.53 11.38
CA LEU A 4 9.35 -1.55 10.32
C LEU A 4 10.77 -1.76 9.80
N PRO A 5 11.04 -1.46 8.53
CA PRO A 5 12.35 -1.68 7.96
C PRO A 5 13.42 -0.98 8.79
N GLN A 6 14.53 -1.66 9.01
CA GLN A 6 15.69 -1.04 9.66
C GLN A 6 16.08 0.21 8.89
N LYS A 7 16.49 1.25 9.60
CA LYS A 7 16.91 2.52 9.01
C LYS A 7 17.89 2.29 7.86
N GLY A 8 17.55 2.79 6.68
CA GLY A 8 18.38 2.65 5.47
C GLY A 8 18.09 1.42 4.60
N LYS A 9 17.15 0.53 4.99
CA LYS A 9 16.73 -0.59 4.15
C LYS A 9 15.46 -0.27 3.36
N ALA A 10 15.38 -0.81 2.16
CA ALA A 10 14.17 -0.80 1.36
C ALA A 10 13.23 -1.95 1.77
N LEU A 11 11.92 -1.70 1.69
CA LEU A 11 10.90 -2.69 1.93
C LEU A 11 9.79 -2.53 0.90
N CYS A 12 9.33 -3.63 0.35
CA CYS A 12 8.13 -3.71 -0.47
C CYS A 12 7.13 -4.70 0.12
N PHE A 13 5.86 -4.54 -0.25
CA PHE A 13 4.83 -5.50 0.09
C PHE A 13 4.64 -6.50 -1.04
N LEU A 14 4.23 -7.71 -0.70
CA LEU A 14 4.01 -8.81 -1.63
C LEU A 14 2.56 -9.29 -1.46
N TYR A 15 1.78 -9.19 -2.52
CA TYR A 15 0.37 -9.55 -2.53
C TYR A 15 0.09 -10.66 -3.54
N HIS A 16 -0.65 -11.68 -3.11
CA HIS A 16 -1.01 -12.79 -3.99
C HIS A 16 -2.11 -12.36 -4.97
N VAL A 17 -1.86 -12.48 -6.27
CA VAL A 17 -2.80 -12.13 -7.34
C VAL A 17 -3.07 -13.31 -8.27
N ALA A 18 -4.27 -13.30 -8.88
CA ALA A 18 -4.64 -14.30 -9.87
C ALA A 18 -4.00 -14.03 -11.25
N HIS A 19 -3.74 -12.76 -11.58
CA HIS A 19 -3.23 -12.33 -12.88
C HIS A 19 -1.91 -11.54 -12.71
N PRO A 20 -0.78 -12.21 -12.43
CA PRO A 20 0.48 -11.54 -12.10
C PRO A 20 1.14 -10.81 -13.27
N ARG A 21 0.74 -11.07 -14.52
CA ARG A 21 1.33 -10.46 -15.71
C ARG A 21 1.08 -8.96 -15.84
N ASP A 22 0.10 -8.44 -15.10
CA ASP A 22 -0.27 -7.03 -15.13
C ASP A 22 0.60 -6.18 -14.20
N PHE A 23 1.42 -6.81 -13.36
CA PHE A 23 2.15 -6.19 -12.25
C PHE A 23 3.64 -6.52 -12.26
N GLY A 24 4.43 -5.72 -11.57
CA GLY A 24 5.74 -6.15 -11.10
C GLY A 24 5.59 -7.30 -10.11
N VAL A 25 6.35 -8.37 -10.26
CA VAL A 25 6.27 -9.55 -9.42
C VAL A 25 7.60 -9.87 -8.76
N ALA A 26 7.53 -10.49 -7.58
CA ALA A 26 8.69 -10.97 -6.85
C ALA A 26 8.69 -12.51 -6.77
N VAL A 27 9.86 -13.11 -6.94
CA VAL A 27 10.13 -14.50 -6.60
C VAL A 27 10.78 -14.54 -5.24
N VAL A 28 10.32 -15.44 -4.38
CA VAL A 28 10.89 -15.66 -3.05
C VAL A 28 11.40 -17.07 -2.91
N ASN A 29 12.48 -17.24 -2.14
CA ASN A 29 13.01 -18.55 -1.78
C ASN A 29 12.23 -19.16 -0.58
N ASP A 30 12.65 -20.35 -0.16
CA ASP A 30 12.02 -21.09 0.97
C ASP A 30 12.11 -20.34 2.29
N SER A 31 13.09 -19.47 2.48
CA SER A 31 13.21 -18.61 3.65
C SER A 31 12.30 -17.37 3.60
N GLY A 32 11.58 -17.16 2.49
CA GLY A 32 10.74 -16.00 2.27
C GLY A 32 11.47 -14.75 1.80
N SER A 33 12.77 -14.84 1.52
CA SER A 33 13.57 -13.73 0.99
C SER A 33 13.33 -13.55 -0.50
N ILE A 34 13.24 -12.30 -0.98
CA ILE A 34 13.12 -11.99 -2.40
C ILE A 34 14.45 -12.35 -3.08
N VAL A 35 14.37 -13.09 -4.19
CA VAL A 35 15.52 -13.49 -5.01
C VAL A 35 15.48 -12.92 -6.42
N GLU A 36 14.29 -12.54 -6.89
CA GLU A 36 14.13 -11.98 -8.23
C GLU A 36 12.93 -11.01 -8.25
N ILE A 37 13.01 -9.97 -9.07
CA ILE A 37 11.92 -9.04 -9.36
C ILE A 37 11.83 -8.85 -10.86
N VAL A 38 10.64 -9.00 -11.42
CA VAL A 38 10.40 -8.83 -12.85
C VAL A 38 9.15 -7.96 -13.05
N GLU A 39 9.30 -6.93 -13.90
CA GLU A 39 8.19 -6.07 -14.31
C GLU A 39 7.35 -6.77 -15.37
N LYS A 40 6.04 -6.92 -15.14
CA LYS A 40 5.04 -7.43 -16.08
C LYS A 40 5.56 -8.62 -16.92
N PRO A 41 5.82 -9.77 -16.29
CA PRO A 41 6.45 -10.90 -16.94
C PRO A 41 5.56 -11.49 -18.05
N GLU A 42 6.13 -11.75 -19.22
CA GLU A 42 5.40 -12.41 -20.33
C GLU A 42 4.98 -13.82 -19.99
N LYS A 43 5.78 -14.53 -19.19
CA LYS A 43 5.49 -15.89 -18.70
C LYS A 43 5.23 -15.86 -17.21
N PHE A 44 4.44 -16.81 -16.73
CA PHE A 44 4.25 -16.99 -15.30
C PHE A 44 5.57 -17.33 -14.61
N ILE A 45 5.93 -16.57 -13.60
CA ILE A 45 7.10 -16.80 -12.73
C ILE A 45 6.72 -16.81 -11.25
N SER A 46 5.78 -15.95 -10.85
CA SER A 46 5.32 -15.85 -9.46
C SER A 46 3.91 -15.27 -9.44
N SER A 47 3.14 -15.62 -8.41
CA SER A 47 1.84 -14.99 -8.11
C SER A 47 1.95 -13.82 -7.12
N LEU A 48 3.17 -13.46 -6.70
CA LEU A 48 3.39 -12.40 -5.72
C LEU A 48 3.63 -11.07 -6.45
N ALA A 49 2.57 -10.30 -6.63
CA ALA A 49 2.65 -8.93 -7.13
C ALA A 49 3.22 -7.99 -6.07
N ILE A 50 3.86 -6.93 -6.52
CA ILE A 50 4.40 -5.84 -5.69
C ILE A 50 3.44 -4.66 -5.79
N PRO A 51 2.55 -4.43 -4.80
CA PRO A 51 1.68 -3.25 -4.80
C PRO A 51 2.46 -1.96 -4.62
N GLY A 52 1.85 -0.83 -5.01
CA GLY A 52 2.45 0.50 -4.98
C GLY A 52 2.67 1.08 -3.57
N LEU A 53 3.10 0.26 -2.63
CA LEU A 53 3.42 0.65 -1.24
C LEU A 53 4.85 0.22 -0.91
N TYR A 54 5.71 1.21 -0.64
CA TYR A 54 7.13 1.00 -0.41
C TYR A 54 7.63 1.84 0.75
N PHE A 55 8.59 1.31 1.51
CA PHE A 55 9.46 2.10 2.35
C PHE A 55 10.84 2.11 1.71
N LEU A 56 11.34 3.28 1.38
CA LEU A 56 12.58 3.43 0.64
C LEU A 56 13.59 4.25 1.44
N PRO A 57 14.90 3.98 1.30
CA PRO A 57 15.94 4.80 1.89
C PRO A 57 15.91 6.25 1.39
N ALA A 58 16.48 7.16 2.16
CA ALA A 58 16.49 8.59 1.83
C ALA A 58 17.15 8.93 0.48
N ASN A 59 18.07 8.06 0.00
CA ASN A 59 18.73 8.22 -1.30
C ASN A 59 17.91 7.69 -2.49
N ALA A 60 16.68 7.19 -2.26
CA ALA A 60 15.87 6.62 -3.33
C ALA A 60 15.56 7.60 -4.47
N PRO A 61 15.23 8.89 -4.24
CA PRO A 61 15.01 9.83 -5.32
C PRO A 61 16.25 10.02 -6.22
N GLU A 62 17.43 10.10 -5.63
CA GLU A 62 18.70 10.23 -6.37
C GLU A 62 19.04 8.98 -7.16
N THR A 63 18.71 7.81 -6.63
CA THR A 63 18.90 6.52 -7.29
C THR A 63 17.91 6.37 -8.44
N ALA A 64 16.64 6.71 -8.22
CA ALA A 64 15.61 6.66 -9.25
C ALA A 64 15.90 7.61 -10.43
N ALA A 65 16.44 8.79 -10.17
CA ALA A 65 16.80 9.76 -11.21
C ALA A 65 17.88 9.27 -12.19
N LYS A 66 18.61 8.21 -11.82
CA LYS A 66 19.67 7.60 -12.64
C LYS A 66 19.22 6.36 -13.41
N LEU A 67 17.97 5.94 -13.20
CA LEU A 67 17.43 4.76 -13.89
C LEU A 67 17.22 5.04 -15.37
N PRO A 68 17.53 4.08 -16.25
CA PRO A 68 17.15 4.17 -17.65
C PRO A 68 15.64 3.95 -17.80
N THR A 69 15.10 4.47 -18.87
CA THR A 69 13.73 4.13 -19.29
C THR A 69 13.65 2.69 -19.77
N SER A 70 12.59 2.01 -19.41
CA SER A 70 12.27 0.67 -19.87
C SER A 70 11.91 0.64 -21.38
N LYS A 71 11.74 -0.54 -21.95
CA LYS A 71 11.21 -0.72 -23.33
C LYS A 71 9.81 -0.09 -23.52
N ARG A 72 9.09 0.16 -22.44
CA ARG A 72 7.78 0.82 -22.40
C ARG A 72 7.88 2.36 -22.39
N GLY A 73 9.09 2.90 -22.27
CA GLY A 73 9.34 4.34 -22.16
C GLY A 73 9.11 4.90 -20.75
N GLU A 74 9.01 4.05 -19.75
CA GLU A 74 8.74 4.41 -18.34
C GLU A 74 9.95 4.12 -17.46
N ILE A 75 10.11 4.88 -16.36
CA ILE A 75 11.03 4.55 -15.29
C ILE A 75 10.29 3.62 -14.34
N GLU A 76 10.72 2.36 -14.27
CA GLU A 76 10.03 1.33 -13.50
C GLU A 76 10.49 1.32 -12.04
N ILE A 77 9.53 1.27 -11.12
CA ILE A 77 9.85 1.11 -9.70
C ILE A 77 10.54 -0.23 -9.41
N THR A 78 10.23 -1.26 -10.19
CA THR A 78 10.87 -2.58 -10.08
C THR A 78 12.35 -2.53 -10.39
N ASP A 79 12.82 -1.60 -11.25
CA ASP A 79 14.25 -1.38 -11.49
C ASP A 79 14.94 -0.79 -10.27
N LEU A 80 14.29 0.16 -9.59
CA LEU A 80 14.79 0.70 -8.33
C LEU A 80 14.88 -0.40 -7.26
N LEU A 81 13.84 -1.21 -7.12
CA LEU A 81 13.81 -2.32 -6.15
C LEU A 81 14.90 -3.36 -6.47
N ARG A 82 15.18 -3.64 -7.75
CA ARG A 82 16.28 -4.54 -8.15
C ARG A 82 17.65 -4.01 -7.75
N ILE A 83 17.88 -2.69 -7.77
CA ILE A 83 19.13 -2.10 -7.26
C ILE A 83 19.28 -2.44 -5.78
N TYR A 84 18.25 -2.22 -4.97
CA TYR A 84 18.30 -2.55 -3.55
C TYR A 84 18.41 -4.06 -3.30
N LEU A 85 17.74 -4.89 -4.11
CA LEU A 85 17.88 -6.35 -4.04
C LEU A 85 19.32 -6.78 -4.28
N ASN A 86 19.97 -6.29 -5.32
CA ASN A 86 21.36 -6.60 -5.66
C ASN A 86 22.36 -6.12 -4.59
N GLN A 87 21.99 -5.13 -3.81
CA GLN A 87 22.78 -4.64 -2.68
C GLN A 87 22.47 -5.40 -1.37
N ASN A 88 21.66 -6.47 -1.39
CA ASN A 88 21.14 -7.16 -0.21
C ASN A 88 20.42 -6.20 0.77
N ASN A 89 19.79 -5.18 0.25
CA ASN A 89 19.17 -4.09 1.01
C ASN A 89 17.65 -3.96 0.74
N LEU A 90 16.99 -5.05 0.32
CA LEU A 90 15.55 -5.12 0.10
C LEU A 90 14.93 -6.23 0.95
N SER A 91 13.84 -5.91 1.62
CA SER A 91 12.99 -6.88 2.31
C SER A 91 11.60 -6.90 1.70
N GLY A 92 10.90 -8.04 1.81
CA GLY A 92 9.52 -8.20 1.39
C GLY A 92 8.62 -8.61 2.56
N ILE A 93 7.46 -7.97 2.68
CA ILE A 93 6.42 -8.39 3.63
C ILE A 93 5.24 -8.93 2.83
N ARG A 94 4.87 -10.18 3.07
CA ARG A 94 3.65 -10.75 2.50
C ARG A 94 2.43 -10.17 3.20
N VAL A 95 1.54 -9.60 2.40
CA VAL A 95 0.22 -9.17 2.87
C VAL A 95 -0.60 -10.42 3.17
N SER A 96 -1.13 -10.51 4.39
CA SER A 96 -1.90 -11.66 4.85
C SER A 96 -3.25 -11.78 4.12
N ARG A 97 -3.81 -13.00 4.11
CA ARG A 97 -5.18 -13.23 3.63
C ARG A 97 -6.17 -12.40 4.44
N GLY A 98 -7.20 -11.92 3.76
CA GLY A 98 -8.21 -11.04 4.37
C GLY A 98 -7.95 -9.55 4.15
N ASN A 99 -6.73 -9.15 3.79
CA ASN A 99 -6.49 -7.82 3.28
C ASN A 99 -6.83 -7.76 1.78
N THR A 100 -7.42 -6.68 1.35
CA THR A 100 -7.74 -6.45 -0.06
C THR A 100 -6.84 -5.36 -0.62
N TRP A 101 -6.19 -5.67 -1.74
CA TRP A 101 -5.52 -4.68 -2.57
C TRP A 101 -6.25 -4.58 -3.90
N LEU A 102 -6.56 -3.36 -4.30
CA LEU A 102 -7.24 -3.05 -5.57
C LEU A 102 -6.36 -2.08 -6.35
N ASP A 103 -5.97 -2.48 -7.55
CA ASP A 103 -5.37 -1.58 -8.52
C ASP A 103 -6.46 -0.70 -9.15
N LEU A 104 -6.25 0.61 -9.20
CA LEU A 104 -7.21 1.59 -9.68
C LEU A 104 -6.85 2.12 -11.07
N GLY A 105 -6.13 1.34 -11.87
CA GLY A 105 -5.63 1.72 -13.19
C GLY A 105 -6.68 1.84 -14.29
N SER A 106 -7.95 1.51 -14.03
CA SER A 106 -9.03 1.61 -15.01
C SER A 106 -10.35 2.12 -14.41
N ALA A 107 -11.23 2.66 -15.24
CA ALA A 107 -12.56 3.07 -14.80
C ALA A 107 -13.38 1.91 -14.20
N GLU A 108 -13.20 0.70 -14.73
CA GLU A 108 -13.85 -0.51 -14.21
C GLU A 108 -13.33 -0.86 -12.81
N SER A 109 -12.02 -0.84 -12.60
CA SER A 109 -11.42 -1.14 -11.30
C SER A 109 -11.78 -0.10 -10.24
N ILE A 110 -11.87 1.19 -10.61
CA ILE A 110 -12.34 2.28 -9.73
C ILE A 110 -13.79 2.02 -9.30
N SER A 111 -14.68 1.65 -10.23
CA SER A 111 -16.08 1.35 -9.91
C SER A 111 -16.22 0.16 -8.97
N LYS A 112 -15.46 -0.92 -9.21
CA LYS A 112 -15.43 -2.10 -8.33
C LYS A 112 -14.92 -1.75 -6.92
N ALA A 113 -13.84 -0.95 -6.84
CA ALA A 113 -13.29 -0.50 -5.57
C ALA A 113 -14.29 0.35 -4.78
N SER A 114 -14.94 1.32 -5.45
CA SER A 114 -15.97 2.16 -4.82
C SER A 114 -17.11 1.33 -4.25
N SER A 115 -17.60 0.34 -4.99
CA SER A 115 -18.67 -0.55 -4.53
C SER A 115 -18.21 -1.39 -3.32
N MET A 116 -16.98 -1.87 -3.32
CA MET A 116 -16.42 -2.65 -2.21
C MET A 116 -16.26 -1.78 -0.96
N VAL A 117 -15.71 -0.58 -1.10
CA VAL A 117 -15.58 0.38 0.01
C VAL A 117 -16.96 0.66 0.62
N GLN A 118 -17.97 0.94 -0.22
CA GLN A 118 -19.33 1.19 0.25
C GLN A 118 -19.89 0.00 1.06
N VAL A 119 -19.69 -1.23 0.59
CA VAL A 119 -20.15 -2.43 1.30
C VAL A 119 -19.46 -2.56 2.67
N ILE A 120 -18.15 -2.36 2.72
CA ILE A 120 -17.37 -2.44 3.97
C ILE A 120 -17.87 -1.36 4.95
N GLN A 121 -17.96 -0.11 4.52
CA GLN A 121 -18.38 1.00 5.38
C GLN A 121 -19.81 0.81 5.91
N ASN A 122 -20.75 0.41 5.04
CA ASN A 122 -22.15 0.20 5.44
C ASN A 122 -22.34 -0.97 6.41
N ASN A 123 -21.54 -2.03 6.29
CA ASN A 123 -21.70 -3.22 7.12
C ASN A 123 -20.93 -3.16 8.44
N GLN A 124 -19.82 -2.44 8.47
CA GLN A 124 -18.92 -2.45 9.62
C GLN A 124 -18.91 -1.11 10.39
N GLY A 125 -19.55 -0.07 9.86
CA GLY A 125 -19.58 1.25 10.50
C GLY A 125 -18.21 1.93 10.55
N LEU A 126 -17.24 1.49 9.74
CA LEU A 126 -15.88 2.05 9.73
C LEU A 126 -15.62 2.83 8.45
N LEU A 127 -14.63 3.72 8.50
CA LEU A 127 -14.19 4.50 7.35
C LEU A 127 -12.98 3.85 6.68
N VAL A 128 -13.07 3.60 5.38
CA VAL A 128 -11.93 3.10 4.61
C VAL A 128 -11.08 4.27 4.15
N GLY A 129 -9.82 4.30 4.59
CA GLY A 129 -8.84 5.31 4.17
C GLY A 129 -9.03 6.69 4.81
N SER A 130 -9.65 6.77 5.99
CA SER A 130 -9.75 8.02 6.75
C SER A 130 -8.39 8.40 7.37
N PRO A 131 -7.76 9.51 6.95
CA PRO A 131 -6.50 9.96 7.55
C PRO A 131 -6.69 10.44 8.99
N GLU A 132 -7.85 11.01 9.33
CA GLU A 132 -8.16 11.47 10.66
C GLU A 132 -8.29 10.32 11.64
N GLU A 133 -9.02 9.26 11.26
CA GLU A 133 -9.14 8.04 12.07
C GLU A 133 -7.78 7.36 12.24
N ALA A 134 -7.01 7.23 11.16
CA ALA A 134 -5.66 6.66 11.21
C ALA A 134 -4.73 7.45 12.14
N ALA A 135 -4.77 8.79 12.09
CA ALA A 135 -3.99 9.66 12.95
C ALA A 135 -4.42 9.58 14.42
N PHE A 136 -5.73 9.46 14.67
CA PHE A 136 -6.29 9.26 16.01
C PHE A 136 -5.83 7.91 16.59
N ASN A 137 -6.01 6.82 15.85
CA ASN A 137 -5.61 5.47 16.27
C ASN A 137 -4.09 5.32 16.47
N ALA A 138 -3.29 6.07 15.71
CA ALA A 138 -1.83 6.13 15.87
C ALA A 138 -1.36 7.06 17.00
N GLY A 139 -2.27 7.77 17.68
CA GLY A 139 -1.95 8.73 18.75
C GLY A 139 -1.34 10.05 18.28
N PHE A 140 -1.37 10.34 16.97
CA PHE A 140 -0.91 11.62 16.41
C PHE A 140 -1.95 12.73 16.55
N LEU A 141 -3.21 12.37 16.71
CA LEU A 141 -4.33 13.30 16.82
C LEU A 141 -5.13 12.98 18.10
N SER A 142 -5.31 13.95 18.99
CA SER A 142 -6.17 13.75 20.15
C SER A 142 -7.65 13.82 19.76
N LYS A 143 -8.53 13.11 20.49
CA LYS A 143 -10.00 13.13 20.29
C LYS A 143 -10.56 14.55 20.21
N ASN A 144 -10.18 15.42 21.15
CA ASN A 144 -10.66 16.79 21.18
C ASN A 144 -10.23 17.60 19.95
N LEU A 145 -8.97 17.42 19.51
CA LEU A 145 -8.48 18.12 18.33
C LEU A 145 -9.14 17.59 17.06
N ALA A 146 -9.35 16.27 16.95
CA ALA A 146 -10.09 15.67 15.85
C ALA A 146 -11.51 16.23 15.75
N LEU A 147 -12.27 16.23 16.85
CA LEU A 147 -13.64 16.75 16.90
C LEU A 147 -13.72 18.26 16.60
N ASN A 148 -12.76 19.05 17.09
CA ASN A 148 -12.66 20.47 16.77
C ASN A 148 -12.41 20.72 15.28
N ASN A 149 -11.54 19.93 14.65
CA ASN A 149 -11.28 20.03 13.22
C ASN A 149 -12.56 19.72 12.41
N LEU A 150 -13.37 18.75 12.85
CA LEU A 150 -14.61 18.38 12.19
C LEU A 150 -15.71 19.46 12.31
N SER A 151 -15.67 20.30 13.35
CA SER A 151 -16.64 21.38 13.54
C SER A 151 -16.60 22.43 12.43
N ASN A 152 -15.45 22.54 11.74
CA ASN A 152 -15.24 23.49 10.65
C ASN A 152 -15.56 22.90 9.26
N LEU A 153 -15.92 21.61 9.19
CA LEU A 153 -16.26 20.94 7.93
C LEU A 153 -17.76 20.96 7.69
N THR A 154 -18.15 21.00 6.42
CA THR A 154 -19.55 20.83 6.02
C THR A 154 -20.07 19.46 6.48
N ASP A 155 -21.28 19.42 6.98
CA ASP A 155 -21.92 18.20 7.47
C ASP A 155 -22.19 17.24 6.29
N THR A 156 -21.34 16.22 6.17
CA THR A 156 -21.39 15.17 5.15
C THR A 156 -21.52 13.81 5.83
N SER A 157 -21.87 12.77 5.07
CA SER A 157 -21.89 11.40 5.59
C SER A 157 -20.53 10.96 6.14
N TYR A 158 -19.42 11.43 5.54
CA TYR A 158 -18.07 11.21 6.05
C TYR A 158 -17.88 11.81 7.45
N VAL A 159 -18.23 13.09 7.61
CA VAL A 159 -18.09 13.81 8.89
C VAL A 159 -18.97 13.19 9.98
N ALA A 160 -20.20 12.79 9.63
CA ALA A 160 -21.12 12.14 10.56
C ALA A 160 -20.53 10.80 11.06
N LEU A 161 -20.08 9.95 10.15
CA LEU A 161 -19.49 8.65 10.49
C LEU A 161 -18.16 8.80 11.26
N LEU A 162 -17.34 9.78 10.90
CA LEU A 162 -16.08 10.03 11.61
C LEU A 162 -16.32 10.53 13.04
N ARG A 163 -17.37 11.34 13.28
CA ARG A 163 -17.78 11.73 14.64
C ARG A 163 -18.22 10.52 15.46
N GLU A 164 -18.94 9.58 14.86
CA GLU A 164 -19.38 8.34 15.49
C GLU A 164 -18.17 7.47 15.89
N VAL A 165 -17.26 7.18 14.95
CA VAL A 165 -16.03 6.44 15.18
C VAL A 165 -15.15 7.08 16.27
N LEU A 166 -15.00 8.40 16.26
CA LEU A 166 -14.22 9.12 17.28
C LEU A 166 -14.92 9.21 18.63
N SER A 167 -16.25 9.02 18.69
CA SER A 167 -17.00 9.06 19.95
C SER A 167 -17.05 7.70 20.66
N GLU A 168 -16.92 6.60 19.92
CA GLU A 168 -16.80 5.27 20.50
C GLU A 168 -15.49 5.19 21.27
N ASP A 169 -15.57 4.83 22.55
CA ASP A 169 -14.37 4.51 23.33
C ASP A 169 -13.80 3.22 22.74
N THR A 170 -12.60 3.33 22.21
CA THR A 170 -11.82 2.35 21.45
C THR A 170 -12.04 0.90 21.91
N ILE A 171 -12.44 0.04 20.97
CA ILE A 171 -12.47 -1.43 21.15
C ILE A 171 -11.04 -1.96 21.32
#